data_eb0c7c644e2ab076fae0596ef4f4cf17
#
_entry.id   eb0c7c644e2ab076fae0596ef4f4cf17
#
_cell.length_a   1.000
_cell.length_b   1.000
_cell.length_c   1.000
_cell.angle_alpha   90.00
_cell.angle_beta   90.00
_cell.angle_gamma   90.00
#
_symmetry.space_group_name_H-M   'P 1'
#
loop_
_entity.id
_entity.type
_entity.pdbx_description
1 polymer ?
#
loop_
_entity_poly.entity_id
_entity_poly.type
_entity_poly.pdbx_seq_one_letter_code
_entity_poly.pdbx_strand_id
1 'polypeptide(L)'
;MRALFLASLTSIVCFSFYTATVHAEAVDCTNLPHWTDNTAIPINQVHVFCGEWRRDKPKGFHARPHGKNPSTVESLKVTQRPNAQGLYGVRWKYEGQSQRSKFSSLFPDSCSYTQIITSIEYAVQHPKSCPTGSPSWTKCGDNKPRSHTSTTNTDYCHADDESLFTIAYATLRNGKINTAFPIME
;
A
#
# COMPACT_ATOMS: atom_id res chain seq x y z
N MET A 1 1.60 -71.85 -36.15
CA MET A 1 2.01 -70.40 -36.04
C MET A 1 1.08 -69.75 -35.02
N ARG A 2 1.59 -69.49 -33.84
CA ARG A 2 0.85 -68.78 -32.77
C ARG A 2 1.41 -67.32 -32.67
N ALA A 3 0.56 -66.35 -32.96
CA ALA A 3 0.91 -64.95 -32.84
C ALA A 3 0.69 -64.50 -31.37
N LEU A 4 1.78 -64.01 -30.72
CA LEU A 4 1.70 -63.36 -29.43
C LEU A 4 1.38 -61.86 -29.64
N PHE A 5 0.25 -61.42 -29.10
CA PHE A 5 -0.06 -60.02 -28.97
C PHE A 5 0.55 -59.49 -27.65
N LEU A 6 1.54 -58.60 -27.76
CA LEU A 6 2.03 -57.79 -26.63
C LEU A 6 1.10 -56.59 -26.47
N ALA A 7 0.40 -56.50 -25.35
CA ALA A 7 -0.34 -55.33 -24.94
C ALA A 7 0.60 -54.38 -24.19
N SER A 8 0.85 -53.21 -24.77
CA SER A 8 1.62 -52.13 -24.12
C SER A 8 0.70 -51.32 -23.20
N LEU A 9 0.93 -51.40 -21.89
CA LEU A 9 0.25 -50.53 -20.90
C LEU A 9 0.97 -49.21 -20.85
N THR A 10 0.35 -48.18 -21.39
CA THR A 10 0.84 -46.79 -21.26
C THR A 10 0.28 -46.18 -19.95
N SER A 11 1.11 -46.08 -18.91
CA SER A 11 0.72 -45.43 -17.66
C SER A 11 0.69 -43.89 -17.85
N ILE A 12 -0.51 -43.32 -17.80
CA ILE A 12 -0.71 -41.87 -17.80
C ILE A 12 -0.46 -41.38 -16.37
N VAL A 13 0.66 -40.70 -16.15
CA VAL A 13 0.98 -39.99 -14.89
C VAL A 13 0.28 -38.66 -14.92
N CYS A 14 -0.85 -38.52 -14.20
CA CYS A 14 -1.49 -37.24 -13.98
C CYS A 14 -0.68 -36.41 -12.97
N PHE A 15 0.03 -35.37 -13.44
CA PHE A 15 0.61 -34.37 -12.60
C PHE A 15 -0.49 -33.41 -12.12
N SER A 16 -0.91 -33.56 -10.87
CA SER A 16 -1.77 -32.59 -10.21
C SER A 16 -0.93 -31.35 -9.84
N PHE A 17 -1.11 -30.25 -10.58
CA PHE A 17 -0.54 -28.95 -10.20
C PHE A 17 -1.35 -28.40 -9.02
N TYR A 18 -0.78 -28.47 -7.83
CA TYR A 18 -1.28 -27.70 -6.68
C TYR A 18 -0.90 -26.23 -6.89
N THR A 19 -1.85 -25.40 -7.31
CA THR A 19 -1.70 -23.96 -7.26
C THR A 19 -1.86 -23.52 -5.80
N ALA A 20 -0.75 -23.24 -5.13
CA ALA A 20 -0.78 -22.59 -3.83
C ALA A 20 -1.36 -21.18 -4.02
N THR A 21 -2.54 -20.92 -3.52
CA THR A 21 -3.09 -19.57 -3.43
C THR A 21 -2.30 -18.82 -2.37
N VAL A 22 -1.41 -17.92 -2.81
CA VAL A 22 -0.74 -16.98 -1.91
C VAL A 22 -1.81 -16.01 -1.42
N HIS A 23 -2.29 -16.20 -0.20
CA HIS A 23 -3.13 -15.23 0.47
C HIS A 23 -2.24 -14.04 0.86
N ALA A 24 -2.55 -12.87 0.30
CA ALA A 24 -1.92 -11.64 0.75
C ALA A 24 -2.26 -11.40 2.22
N GLU A 25 -1.24 -11.28 3.07
CA GLU A 25 -1.40 -11.03 4.50
C GLU A 25 -1.41 -9.53 4.81
N ALA A 26 -1.96 -9.17 5.98
CA ALA A 26 -1.85 -7.81 6.50
C ALA A 26 -0.38 -7.50 6.85
N VAL A 27 -0.03 -6.22 6.87
CA VAL A 27 1.31 -5.80 7.31
C VAL A 27 1.51 -6.19 8.78
N ASP A 28 2.58 -6.91 9.07
CA ASP A 28 2.96 -7.29 10.45
C ASP A 28 3.53 -6.09 11.21
N CYS A 29 2.67 -5.36 11.90
CA CYS A 29 3.06 -4.18 12.65
C CYS A 29 3.85 -4.46 13.92
N THR A 30 3.93 -5.71 14.37
CA THR A 30 4.71 -6.09 15.54
C THR A 30 6.21 -6.08 15.24
N ASN A 31 6.57 -6.54 14.05
CA ASN A 31 7.96 -6.69 13.61
C ASN A 31 8.39 -5.66 12.56
N LEU A 32 7.50 -4.76 12.13
CA LEU A 32 7.83 -3.76 11.12
C LEU A 32 8.83 -2.74 11.69
N PRO A 33 10.04 -2.58 11.11
CA PRO A 33 10.95 -1.53 11.50
C PRO A 33 10.30 -0.15 11.37
N HIS A 34 10.63 0.79 12.27
CA HIS A 34 10.02 2.12 12.25
C HIS A 34 10.33 2.87 10.94
N TRP A 35 11.56 2.74 10.45
CA TRP A 35 12.03 3.37 9.22
C TRP A 35 12.35 2.32 8.17
N THR A 36 12.11 2.67 6.89
CA THR A 36 12.65 1.86 5.77
C THR A 36 14.18 1.90 5.80
N ASP A 37 14.81 0.79 5.41
CA ASP A 37 16.27 0.63 5.33
C ASP A 37 16.78 0.54 3.88
N ASN A 38 15.90 0.20 2.93
CA ASN A 38 16.23 -0.01 1.51
C ASN A 38 15.77 1.14 0.59
N THR A 39 15.60 2.35 1.13
CA THR A 39 15.22 3.56 0.39
C THR A 39 16.29 4.63 0.49
N ALA A 40 16.45 5.46 -0.56
CA ALA A 40 17.40 6.57 -0.53
C ALA A 40 17.10 7.57 0.59
N ILE A 41 15.81 7.72 0.94
CA ILE A 41 15.35 8.58 2.03
C ILE A 41 14.49 7.72 2.96
N PRO A 42 14.86 7.55 4.26
CA PRO A 42 14.08 6.73 5.20
C PRO A 42 12.66 7.24 5.38
N ILE A 43 11.67 6.35 5.21
CA ILE A 43 10.24 6.59 5.33
C ILE A 43 9.74 5.96 6.63
N ASN A 44 8.93 6.67 7.41
CA ASN A 44 8.25 6.11 8.59
C ASN A 44 7.14 5.16 8.14
N GLN A 45 7.52 3.91 7.90
CA GLN A 45 6.61 2.89 7.41
C GLN A 45 5.58 2.46 8.46
N VAL A 46 5.92 2.53 9.75
CA VAL A 46 4.95 2.30 10.82
C VAL A 46 3.82 3.34 10.76
N HIS A 47 4.16 4.60 10.55
CA HIS A 47 3.17 5.66 10.40
C HIS A 47 2.26 5.45 9.17
N VAL A 48 2.83 5.02 8.04
CA VAL A 48 2.08 4.81 6.79
C VAL A 48 1.15 3.61 6.87
N PHE A 49 1.65 2.46 7.34
CA PHE A 49 0.92 1.19 7.24
C PHE A 49 0.21 0.77 8.52
N CYS A 50 0.78 1.06 9.69
CA CYS A 50 0.27 0.58 10.97
C CYS A 50 -0.52 1.65 11.73
N GLY A 51 -0.21 2.91 11.47
CA GLY A 51 -0.62 3.96 12.36
C GLY A 51 0.13 3.91 13.71
N GLU A 52 -0.01 4.97 14.47
CA GLU A 52 0.67 5.14 15.77
C GLU A 52 -0.28 5.75 16.79
N TRP A 53 -0.13 5.37 18.07
CA TRP A 53 -0.78 6.08 19.16
C TRP A 53 0.19 7.08 19.78
N ARG A 54 -0.04 8.37 19.60
CA ARG A 54 0.84 9.42 20.12
C ARG A 54 0.05 10.62 20.65
N ARG A 55 0.42 11.10 21.85
CA ARG A 55 -0.23 12.25 22.50
C ARG A 55 -1.76 12.06 22.56
N ASP A 56 -2.19 10.92 23.06
CA ASP A 56 -3.59 10.53 23.29
C ASP A 56 -4.48 10.57 22.04
N LYS A 57 -3.91 10.30 20.87
CA LYS A 57 -4.68 10.21 19.62
C LYS A 57 -3.99 9.35 18.55
N PRO A 58 -4.79 8.71 17.68
CA PRO A 58 -4.25 7.96 16.55
C PRO A 58 -3.62 8.91 15.52
N LYS A 59 -2.56 8.43 14.86
CA LYS A 59 -1.78 9.10 13.83
C LYS A 59 -1.50 8.15 12.69
N GLY A 60 -1.25 8.68 11.47
CA GLY A 60 -0.87 7.85 10.34
C GLY A 60 -2.01 6.95 9.85
N PHE A 61 -1.65 5.74 9.43
CA PHE A 61 -2.48 4.75 8.75
C PHE A 61 -3.06 5.30 7.44
N HIS A 62 -2.26 5.19 6.38
CA HIS A 62 -2.57 5.72 5.06
C HIS A 62 -2.57 4.64 3.96
N ALA A 63 -2.24 3.40 4.34
CA ALA A 63 -2.23 2.27 3.41
C ALA A 63 -2.59 0.97 4.13
N ARG A 64 -3.32 0.10 3.43
CA ARG A 64 -3.60 -1.28 3.83
C ARG A 64 -3.48 -2.19 2.61
N PRO A 65 -2.27 -2.62 2.27
CA PRO A 65 -2.00 -3.46 1.12
C PRO A 65 -3.00 -4.61 1.01
N HIS A 66 -3.54 -4.82 -0.19
CA HIS A 66 -4.56 -5.85 -0.47
C HIS A 66 -5.85 -5.73 0.37
N GLY A 67 -6.16 -4.53 0.87
CA GLY A 67 -7.35 -4.27 1.67
C GLY A 67 -7.32 -4.90 3.07
N LYS A 68 -6.14 -5.32 3.58
CA LYS A 68 -6.00 -6.00 4.86
C LYS A 68 -5.62 -5.02 5.98
N ASN A 69 -6.48 -4.93 7.00
CA ASN A 69 -6.18 -4.10 8.17
C ASN A 69 -5.06 -4.75 9.00
N PRO A 70 -4.05 -3.98 9.43
CA PRO A 70 -3.07 -4.46 10.39
C PRO A 70 -3.70 -4.63 11.79
N SER A 71 -3.03 -5.39 12.67
CA SER A 71 -3.48 -5.66 14.05
C SER A 71 -3.64 -4.40 14.91
N THR A 72 -2.99 -3.30 14.55
CA THR A 72 -3.08 -2.01 15.24
C THR A 72 -4.37 -1.24 14.95
N VAL A 73 -5.17 -1.70 13.97
CA VAL A 73 -6.45 -1.08 13.59
C VAL A 73 -7.61 -1.87 14.19
N GLU A 74 -8.18 -1.39 15.29
CA GLU A 74 -9.33 -1.99 15.98
C GLU A 74 -10.59 -1.97 15.10
N SER A 75 -10.86 -0.82 14.50
CA SER A 75 -12.02 -0.65 13.63
C SER A 75 -11.77 0.38 12.54
N LEU A 76 -12.42 0.17 11.38
CA LEU A 76 -12.34 1.05 10.23
C LEU A 76 -13.73 1.21 9.61
N LYS A 77 -14.09 2.47 9.33
CA LYS A 77 -15.30 2.82 8.57
C LYS A 77 -14.91 3.66 7.36
N VAL A 78 -15.25 3.21 6.16
CA VAL A 78 -15.15 4.03 4.95
C VAL A 78 -16.14 5.18 5.06
N THR A 79 -15.64 6.41 5.00
CA THR A 79 -16.43 7.65 5.08
C THR A 79 -16.47 8.41 3.76
N GLN A 80 -15.49 8.17 2.90
CA GLN A 80 -15.46 8.63 1.51
C GLN A 80 -15.17 7.41 0.65
N ARG A 81 -16.08 7.06 -0.24
CA ARG A 81 -15.95 5.90 -1.13
C ARG A 81 -14.74 6.07 -2.05
N PRO A 82 -14.14 4.97 -2.56
CA PRO A 82 -13.11 5.06 -3.58
C PRO A 82 -13.56 5.91 -4.77
N ASN A 83 -12.68 6.84 -5.17
CA ASN A 83 -12.84 7.59 -6.43
C ASN A 83 -12.34 6.72 -7.61
N ALA A 84 -12.31 7.27 -8.82
CA ALA A 84 -11.84 6.57 -10.02
C ALA A 84 -10.38 6.07 -9.88
N GLN A 85 -9.57 6.75 -9.10
CA GLN A 85 -8.18 6.38 -8.81
C GLN A 85 -8.04 5.26 -7.77
N GLY A 86 -9.14 4.82 -7.14
CA GLY A 86 -9.12 3.86 -6.03
C GLY A 86 -8.76 4.49 -4.68
N LEU A 87 -8.59 5.82 -4.62
CA LEU A 87 -8.30 6.55 -3.37
C LEU A 87 -9.59 6.72 -2.57
N TYR A 88 -9.53 6.56 -1.26
CA TYR A 88 -10.70 6.66 -0.41
C TYR A 88 -10.39 7.19 0.98
N GLY A 89 -11.41 7.65 1.70
CA GLY A 89 -11.29 8.20 3.04
C GLY A 89 -11.92 7.30 4.10
N VAL A 90 -11.21 7.12 5.22
CA VAL A 90 -11.67 6.29 6.33
C VAL A 90 -11.63 7.04 7.66
N ARG A 91 -12.53 6.64 8.58
CA ARG A 91 -12.33 6.85 10.01
C ARG A 91 -11.95 5.53 10.65
N TRP A 92 -10.85 5.54 11.41
CA TRP A 92 -10.32 4.35 12.05
C TRP A 92 -9.97 4.61 13.52
N LYS A 93 -9.89 3.54 14.31
CA LYS A 93 -9.51 3.55 15.71
C LYS A 93 -8.29 2.67 15.91
N TYR A 94 -7.40 3.13 16.80
CA TYR A 94 -6.22 2.37 17.19
C TYR A 94 -6.63 1.28 18.19
N GLU A 95 -6.02 0.10 18.07
CA GLU A 95 -6.27 -1.06 18.94
C GLU A 95 -6.14 -0.71 20.43
N GLY A 96 -7.16 -1.11 21.20
CA GLY A 96 -7.24 -0.80 22.64
C GLY A 96 -7.52 0.68 22.98
N GLN A 97 -7.82 1.54 21.97
CA GLN A 97 -8.03 2.99 22.14
C GLN A 97 -9.34 3.47 21.50
N SER A 98 -10.43 2.79 21.83
CA SER A 98 -11.73 2.95 21.17
C SER A 98 -12.38 4.35 21.30
N GLN A 99 -11.94 5.16 22.26
CA GLN A 99 -12.51 6.50 22.52
C GLN A 99 -12.18 7.53 21.44
N ARG A 100 -11.13 7.32 20.67
CA ARG A 100 -10.68 8.28 19.68
C ARG A 100 -10.55 7.67 18.30
N SER A 101 -11.06 8.39 17.31
CA SER A 101 -10.91 8.03 15.90
C SER A 101 -10.15 9.10 15.12
N LYS A 102 -9.55 8.70 14.00
CA LYS A 102 -8.85 9.59 13.06
C LYS A 102 -9.39 9.39 11.66
N PHE A 103 -9.49 10.49 10.90
CA PHE A 103 -9.66 10.44 9.45
C PHE A 103 -8.30 10.23 8.78
N SER A 104 -8.26 9.36 7.77
CA SER A 104 -7.12 9.18 6.86
C SER A 104 -7.61 9.00 5.44
N SER A 105 -6.89 9.58 4.47
CA SER A 105 -6.95 9.14 3.08
C SER A 105 -6.04 7.91 2.92
N LEU A 106 -6.48 6.95 2.13
CA LEU A 106 -5.77 5.69 1.89
C LEU A 106 -5.40 5.54 0.41
N PHE A 107 -4.22 4.96 0.19
CA PHE A 107 -3.80 4.43 -1.10
C PHE A 107 -4.77 3.35 -1.59
N PRO A 108 -4.83 3.06 -2.92
CA PRO A 108 -5.63 1.97 -3.45
C PRO A 108 -5.29 0.63 -2.77
N ASP A 109 -6.32 -0.15 -2.44
CA ASP A 109 -6.14 -1.47 -1.82
C ASP A 109 -5.43 -2.47 -2.75
N SER A 110 -5.43 -2.22 -4.07
CA SER A 110 -4.71 -3.00 -5.08
C SER A 110 -3.20 -2.90 -4.96
N CYS A 111 -2.69 -1.84 -4.33
CA CYS A 111 -1.25 -1.62 -4.21
C CYS A 111 -0.62 -2.48 -3.09
N SER A 112 0.51 -3.08 -3.42
CA SER A 112 1.34 -3.80 -2.45
C SER A 112 2.13 -2.82 -1.56
N TYR A 113 2.68 -3.35 -0.47
CA TYR A 113 3.59 -2.61 0.42
C TYR A 113 4.76 -1.97 -0.36
N THR A 114 5.45 -2.76 -1.17
CA THR A 114 6.63 -2.29 -1.94
C THR A 114 6.26 -1.19 -2.93
N GLN A 115 5.16 -1.37 -3.68
CA GLN A 115 4.68 -0.36 -4.62
C GLN A 115 4.37 0.98 -3.95
N ILE A 116 3.77 0.96 -2.76
CA ILE A 116 3.47 2.19 -2.00
C ILE A 116 4.77 2.87 -1.56
N ILE A 117 5.74 2.12 -1.02
CA ILE A 117 7.05 2.68 -0.61
C ILE A 117 7.77 3.29 -1.80
N THR A 118 7.86 2.59 -2.94
CA THR A 118 8.49 3.10 -4.16
C THR A 118 7.80 4.37 -4.68
N SER A 119 6.46 4.41 -4.64
CA SER A 119 5.70 5.62 -5.03
C SER A 119 5.95 6.81 -4.11
N ILE A 120 6.05 6.56 -2.79
CA ILE A 120 6.39 7.63 -1.84
C ILE A 120 7.81 8.16 -2.12
N GLU A 121 8.78 7.26 -2.34
CA GLU A 121 10.15 7.63 -2.67
C GLU A 121 10.22 8.44 -3.96
N TYR A 122 9.52 8.01 -5.01
CA TYR A 122 9.41 8.75 -6.26
C TYR A 122 8.83 10.15 -6.07
N ALA A 123 7.72 10.27 -5.33
CA ALA A 123 7.09 11.56 -5.04
C ALA A 123 8.02 12.54 -4.31
N VAL A 124 8.85 12.03 -3.40
CA VAL A 124 9.83 12.81 -2.65
C VAL A 124 10.98 13.29 -3.54
N GLN A 125 11.44 12.45 -4.46
CA GLN A 125 12.52 12.77 -5.41
C GLN A 125 12.07 13.71 -6.54
N HIS A 126 10.75 13.74 -6.85
CA HIS A 126 10.15 14.53 -7.92
C HIS A 126 9.04 15.45 -7.37
N PRO A 127 9.42 16.49 -6.58
CA PRO A 127 8.44 17.35 -5.94
C PRO A 127 7.70 18.22 -6.96
N LYS A 128 6.42 18.47 -6.67
CA LYS A 128 5.55 19.38 -7.42
C LYS A 128 4.76 20.30 -6.48
N SER A 129 4.09 21.31 -7.04
CA SER A 129 3.13 22.11 -6.28
C SER A 129 1.99 21.26 -5.77
N CYS A 130 1.63 21.43 -4.50
CA CYS A 130 0.47 20.75 -3.93
C CYS A 130 -0.84 21.32 -4.50
N PRO A 131 -1.87 20.49 -4.68
CA PRO A 131 -3.22 20.95 -5.01
C PRO A 131 -3.77 21.94 -3.96
N THR A 132 -4.69 22.80 -4.39
CA THR A 132 -5.38 23.74 -3.48
C THR A 132 -6.12 22.95 -2.40
N GLY A 133 -6.03 23.41 -1.15
CA GLY A 133 -6.64 22.75 -0.01
C GLY A 133 -5.75 21.68 0.66
N SER A 134 -4.58 21.40 0.11
CA SER A 134 -3.59 20.55 0.77
C SER A 134 -3.13 21.16 2.10
N PRO A 135 -2.81 20.35 3.12
CA PRO A 135 -2.27 20.86 4.37
C PRO A 135 -0.99 21.68 4.13
N SER A 136 -0.89 22.88 4.68
CA SER A 136 0.21 23.83 4.44
C SER A 136 1.60 23.32 4.87
N TRP A 137 1.64 22.26 5.70
CA TRP A 137 2.89 21.65 6.18
C TRP A 137 3.39 20.51 5.28
N THR A 138 2.69 20.21 4.17
CA THR A 138 3.06 19.13 3.24
C THR A 138 3.82 19.65 2.04
N LYS A 139 4.63 18.75 1.46
CA LYS A 139 5.15 18.78 0.09
C LYS A 139 4.41 17.74 -0.71
N CYS A 140 4.46 17.82 -2.05
CA CYS A 140 3.72 16.90 -2.93
C CYS A 140 4.60 16.41 -4.08
N GLY A 141 4.23 15.24 -4.62
CA GLY A 141 4.78 14.65 -5.84
C GLY A 141 3.76 13.71 -6.48
N ASP A 142 4.01 13.26 -7.71
CA ASP A 142 3.18 12.25 -8.39
C ASP A 142 3.52 10.85 -7.85
N ASN A 143 2.57 9.91 -7.93
CA ASN A 143 2.75 8.52 -7.47
C ASN A 143 3.71 7.71 -8.35
N LYS A 144 3.93 8.10 -9.60
CA LYS A 144 4.78 7.42 -10.58
C LYS A 144 5.20 8.36 -11.70
N PRO A 145 6.21 8.00 -12.53
CA PRO A 145 6.51 8.70 -13.78
C PRO A 145 5.32 8.70 -14.74
N ARG A 146 5.12 9.79 -15.49
CA ARG A 146 4.03 9.92 -16.48
C ARG A 146 4.08 8.87 -17.59
N SER A 147 5.28 8.39 -17.95
CA SER A 147 5.50 7.38 -18.97
C SER A 147 5.23 5.95 -18.49
N HIS A 148 5.03 5.74 -17.18
CA HIS A 148 4.77 4.41 -16.63
C HIS A 148 3.28 4.05 -16.69
N THR A 149 3.01 2.88 -17.29
CA THR A 149 1.69 2.24 -17.29
C THR A 149 1.76 0.92 -16.50
N SER A 150 0.64 0.42 -15.99
CA SER A 150 0.59 -0.84 -15.22
C SER A 150 1.04 -2.06 -16.02
N THR A 151 0.93 -2.00 -17.35
CA THR A 151 1.34 -3.09 -18.24
C THR A 151 2.86 -3.24 -18.37
N THR A 152 3.63 -2.20 -18.03
CA THR A 152 5.08 -2.16 -18.24
C THR A 152 5.89 -2.15 -16.95
N ASN A 153 5.29 -1.77 -15.82
CA ASN A 153 6.02 -1.68 -14.55
C ASN A 153 5.09 -1.82 -13.35
N THR A 154 5.34 -2.85 -12.54
CA THR A 154 4.62 -3.12 -11.29
C THR A 154 5.29 -2.51 -10.07
N ASP A 155 6.33 -1.68 -10.23
CA ASP A 155 7.13 -1.15 -9.12
C ASP A 155 6.40 -0.05 -8.33
N TYR A 156 5.49 0.67 -8.99
CA TYR A 156 4.73 1.77 -8.39
C TYR A 156 3.30 1.37 -8.03
N CYS A 157 2.74 2.09 -7.07
CA CYS A 157 1.30 2.04 -6.78
C CYS A 157 0.53 2.78 -7.87
N HIS A 158 -0.27 2.06 -8.63
CA HIS A 158 -1.10 2.60 -9.70
C HIS A 158 -2.50 2.97 -9.20
N ALA A 159 -3.08 3.99 -9.81
CA ALA A 159 -4.49 4.26 -9.68
C ALA A 159 -5.31 3.17 -10.41
N ASP A 160 -6.53 2.90 -9.97
CA ASP A 160 -7.42 1.92 -10.60
C ASP A 160 -7.79 2.31 -12.05
N ASP A 161 -7.77 3.61 -12.36
CA ASP A 161 -8.00 4.17 -13.71
C ASP A 161 -6.69 4.51 -14.47
N GLU A 162 -5.54 4.03 -13.97
CA GLU A 162 -4.19 4.28 -14.51
C GLU A 162 -3.72 5.74 -14.50
N SER A 163 -4.53 6.67 -14.05
CA SER A 163 -4.16 8.09 -13.95
C SER A 163 -3.07 8.34 -12.90
N LEU A 164 -2.52 9.54 -12.88
CA LEU A 164 -1.63 9.97 -11.81
C LEU A 164 -2.46 10.47 -10.63
N PHE A 165 -1.97 10.20 -9.42
CA PHE A 165 -2.50 10.86 -8.23
C PHE A 165 -1.37 11.52 -7.44
N THR A 166 -1.76 12.48 -6.61
CA THR A 166 -0.82 13.25 -5.81
C THR A 166 -0.58 12.57 -4.47
N ILE A 167 0.70 12.40 -4.11
CA ILE A 167 1.13 12.00 -2.77
C ILE A 167 1.60 13.26 -2.03
N ALA A 168 0.97 13.56 -0.90
CA ALA A 168 1.45 14.54 0.05
C ALA A 168 2.37 13.87 1.08
N TYR A 169 3.46 14.54 1.44
CA TYR A 169 4.40 14.03 2.44
C TYR A 169 4.98 15.15 3.30
N ALA A 170 5.50 14.77 4.47
CA ALA A 170 6.21 15.69 5.36
C ALA A 170 7.56 15.15 5.80
N THR A 171 8.55 16.02 5.78
CA THR A 171 9.92 15.73 6.20
C THR A 171 10.19 16.20 7.63
N LEU A 172 10.96 15.42 8.38
CA LEU A 172 11.56 15.85 9.64
C LEU A 172 12.78 16.74 9.38
N ARG A 173 13.29 17.42 10.43
CA ARG A 173 14.50 18.25 10.34
C ARG A 173 15.75 17.49 9.87
N ASN A 174 15.80 16.17 10.11
CA ASN A 174 16.88 15.28 9.67
C ASN A 174 16.66 14.70 8.25
N GLY A 175 15.70 15.21 7.50
CA GLY A 175 15.41 14.79 6.12
C GLY A 175 14.54 13.53 5.97
N LYS A 176 14.29 12.76 7.04
CA LYS A 176 13.45 11.57 6.96
C LYS A 176 11.98 11.92 6.70
N ILE A 177 11.27 11.06 5.99
CA ILE A 177 9.83 11.22 5.70
C ILE A 177 9.01 10.69 6.87
N ASN A 178 8.37 11.59 7.62
CA ASN A 178 7.56 11.21 8.78
C ASN A 178 6.18 10.68 8.40
N THR A 179 5.60 11.17 7.32
CA THR A 179 4.27 10.76 6.84
C THR A 179 4.19 10.94 5.33
N ALA A 180 3.41 10.09 4.68
CA ALA A 180 2.98 10.25 3.30
C ALA A 180 1.57 9.68 3.13
N PHE A 181 0.74 10.34 2.32
CA PHE A 181 -0.65 9.97 2.09
C PHE A 181 -1.14 10.49 0.74
N PRO A 182 -2.09 9.80 0.07
CA PRO A 182 -2.65 10.29 -1.18
C PRO A 182 -3.62 11.45 -0.92
N ILE A 183 -3.64 12.43 -1.84
CA ILE A 183 -4.64 13.50 -1.85
C ILE A 183 -5.82 13.04 -2.71
N MET A 184 -7.01 13.11 -2.14
CA MET A 184 -8.26 12.88 -2.86
C MET A 184 -8.70 14.21 -3.50
N GLU A 185 -8.62 14.27 -4.83
CA GLU A 185 -9.09 15.40 -5.64
C GLU A 185 -10.52 15.16 -6.12
#